data_3778e882e1d4e0352887d3229151fb50
#
_entry.id   3778e882e1d4e0352887d3229151fb50
#
_cell.length_a   1.000
_cell.length_b   1.000
_cell.length_c   1.000
_cell.angle_alpha   90.00
_cell.angle_beta   90.00
_cell.angle_gamma   90.00
#
_symmetry.space_group_name_H-M   'P 1'
#
loop_
_entity.id
_entity.type
_entity.pdbx_description
1 polymer ?
#
loop_
_entity_poly.entity_id
_entity_poly.type
_entity_poly.pdbx_seq_one_letter_code
_entity_poly.pdbx_strand_id
1 'polypeptide(L)'
;MPKALIDTASMAPRMRERIVRPATREILISRVGGSAQEEDITSPVNCGGLGRIRHFQRATADGWPENFLPIDPAARALGLPDAAMMEAQVFQNAACAWRCWYCFVPFELLGGDERRSEWVTAEELVERYAAIDARPRILDLSGGSPDLTPEWIPWTIEALERAGIADDTFLWSDDNLSTDLVFEVLTGVQRAAMAAARYGRVCCFKGFDTESFAFNTGASPEGFERQLERFSRYLDIGIDLYGYVTLTGPSIDSVDEKVARFHERLRSIWRELPSRTVPLRIEAFGPVAKRNAGRDLATAFAVQEAAIAVWQRLNGSPS
;
A
#
# COMPACT_ATOMS: atom_id res chain seq x y z
N MET A 1 -28.14 10.30 -8.04
CA MET A 1 -27.64 9.44 -9.12
C MET A 1 -26.48 8.62 -8.57
N PRO A 2 -26.39 7.31 -8.85
CA PRO A 2 -25.21 6.56 -8.48
C PRO A 2 -23.97 7.21 -9.11
N LYS A 3 -22.90 7.34 -8.33
CA LYS A 3 -21.64 7.92 -8.81
C LYS A 3 -21.07 6.97 -9.87
N ALA A 4 -20.67 7.49 -11.04
CA ALA A 4 -20.06 6.66 -12.07
C ALA A 4 -18.81 5.97 -11.52
N LEU A 5 -18.66 4.68 -11.80
CA LEU A 5 -17.48 3.91 -11.42
C LEU A 5 -16.25 4.38 -12.19
N ILE A 6 -15.11 4.32 -11.56
CA ILE A 6 -13.83 4.68 -12.15
C ILE A 6 -13.40 3.56 -13.10
N ASP A 7 -13.19 3.90 -14.36
CA ASP A 7 -12.46 3.04 -15.30
C ASP A 7 -10.96 3.20 -15.07
N THR A 8 -10.36 2.18 -14.45
CA THR A 8 -8.93 2.18 -14.11
C THR A 8 -8.05 2.25 -15.36
N ALA A 9 -8.45 1.61 -16.46
CA ALA A 9 -7.67 1.58 -17.69
C ALA A 9 -7.50 2.97 -18.31
N SER A 10 -8.50 3.83 -18.20
CA SER A 10 -8.41 5.22 -18.67
C SER A 10 -7.81 6.17 -17.62
N MET A 11 -8.03 5.91 -16.34
CA MET A 11 -7.58 6.79 -15.24
C MET A 11 -6.08 6.63 -14.95
N ALA A 12 -5.56 5.41 -14.93
CA ALA A 12 -4.18 5.15 -14.53
C ALA A 12 -3.14 5.84 -15.44
N PRO A 13 -3.23 5.78 -16.78
CA PRO A 13 -2.30 6.52 -17.64
C PRO A 13 -2.31 8.03 -17.39
N ARG A 14 -3.49 8.62 -17.23
CA ARG A 14 -3.63 10.06 -16.94
C ARG A 14 -3.01 10.47 -15.60
N MET A 15 -3.10 9.61 -14.59
CA MET A 15 -2.48 9.86 -13.30
C MET A 15 -0.96 9.71 -13.40
N ARG A 16 -0.47 8.68 -14.12
CA ARG A 16 0.96 8.46 -14.33
C ARG A 16 1.62 9.65 -15.01
N GLU A 17 1.05 10.17 -16.10
CA GLU A 17 1.59 11.33 -16.83
C GLU A 17 1.81 12.57 -15.94
N ARG A 18 1.07 12.68 -14.84
CA ARG A 18 1.16 13.79 -13.89
C ARG A 18 2.22 13.63 -12.82
N ILE A 19 2.75 12.41 -12.62
CA ILE A 19 3.55 12.12 -11.42
C ILE A 19 4.89 11.46 -11.71
N VAL A 20 5.24 11.20 -12.97
CA VAL A 20 6.55 10.66 -13.31
C VAL A 20 7.11 11.34 -14.56
N ARG A 21 8.39 11.66 -14.49
CA ARG A 21 9.23 12.18 -15.59
C ARG A 21 10.38 11.22 -15.81
N PRO A 22 10.21 10.17 -16.66
CA PRO A 22 11.24 9.14 -16.83
C PRO A 22 12.58 9.68 -17.34
N ALA A 23 12.56 10.72 -18.18
CA ALA A 23 13.77 11.32 -18.78
C ALA A 23 14.70 11.96 -17.72
N THR A 24 14.11 12.56 -16.68
CA THR A 24 14.84 13.19 -15.57
C THR A 24 14.84 12.34 -14.30
N ARG A 25 14.19 11.17 -14.33
CA ARG A 25 14.03 10.25 -13.20
C ARG A 25 13.35 10.90 -11.98
N GLU A 26 12.44 11.84 -12.23
CA GLU A 26 11.70 12.53 -11.18
C GLU A 26 10.35 11.88 -10.94
N ILE A 27 9.95 11.85 -9.67
CA ILE A 27 8.61 11.47 -9.18
C ILE A 27 7.98 12.67 -8.49
N LEU A 28 6.70 12.86 -8.69
CA LEU A 28 5.93 13.87 -7.95
C LEU A 28 5.52 13.30 -6.59
N ILE A 29 6.11 13.81 -5.52
CA ILE A 29 5.87 13.39 -4.14
C ILE A 29 4.96 14.39 -3.44
N SER A 30 3.91 13.88 -2.76
CA SER A 30 2.96 14.72 -2.02
C SER A 30 3.63 15.43 -0.84
N ARG A 31 3.32 16.71 -0.65
CA ARG A 31 3.64 17.41 0.58
C ARG A 31 2.65 17.03 1.66
N VAL A 32 3.11 16.30 2.67
CA VAL A 32 2.35 15.99 3.89
C VAL A 32 2.25 17.22 4.77
N GLY A 33 3.35 17.97 4.86
CA GLY A 33 3.41 19.23 5.62
C GLY A 33 2.44 20.28 5.07
N GLY A 34 1.67 20.89 5.96
CA GLY A 34 0.62 21.87 5.64
C GLY A 34 -0.67 21.26 5.07
N SER A 35 -0.81 19.93 5.06
CA SER A 35 -2.02 19.24 4.60
C SER A 35 -2.87 18.74 5.76
N ALA A 36 -4.15 18.40 5.49
CA ALA A 36 -5.02 17.80 6.49
C ALA A 36 -4.51 16.42 6.99
N GLN A 37 -3.58 15.80 6.30
CA GLN A 37 -2.96 14.54 6.76
C GLN A 37 -1.99 14.78 7.92
N GLU A 38 -1.39 15.96 8.01
CA GLU A 38 -0.47 16.30 9.11
C GLU A 38 -1.17 16.33 10.47
N GLU A 39 -2.48 16.63 10.50
CA GLU A 39 -3.28 16.64 11.73
C GLU A 39 -3.42 15.24 12.37
N ASP A 40 -3.26 14.16 11.57
CA ASP A 40 -3.46 12.76 11.99
C ASP A 40 -2.15 12.00 12.23
N ILE A 41 -0.99 12.65 12.08
CA ILE A 41 0.31 11.98 12.28
C ILE A 41 0.86 12.27 13.67
N THR A 42 1.50 11.27 14.27
CA THR A 42 2.03 11.33 15.64
C THR A 42 3.41 11.96 15.76
N SER A 43 4.15 12.00 14.67
CA SER A 43 5.49 12.60 14.61
C SER A 43 5.49 13.78 13.65
N PRO A 44 6.27 14.84 13.88
CA PRO A 44 6.38 15.95 12.96
C PRO A 44 6.79 15.50 11.56
N VAL A 45 6.30 16.21 10.54
CA VAL A 45 6.76 16.00 9.16
C VAL A 45 8.26 16.30 9.03
N ASN A 46 8.94 15.58 8.17
CA ASN A 46 10.39 15.69 7.94
C ASN A 46 10.71 15.78 6.44
N CYS A 47 11.98 15.68 6.09
CA CYS A 47 12.44 15.70 4.70
C CYS A 47 11.87 16.89 3.88
N GLY A 48 11.80 18.08 4.49
CA GLY A 48 11.27 19.28 3.84
C GLY A 48 9.75 19.26 3.63
N GLY A 49 9.00 18.53 4.46
CA GLY A 49 7.55 18.40 4.38
C GLY A 49 7.05 17.27 3.48
N LEU A 50 7.96 16.50 2.87
CA LEU A 50 7.63 15.37 1.99
C LEU A 50 7.53 14.04 2.75
N GLY A 51 8.21 13.92 3.90
CA GLY A 51 8.33 12.70 4.67
C GLY A 51 7.56 12.73 5.98
N ARG A 52 7.23 11.55 6.46
CA ARG A 52 6.67 11.33 7.79
C ARG A 52 7.19 10.02 8.38
N ILE A 53 7.22 9.93 9.70
CA ILE A 53 7.49 8.67 10.39
C ILE A 53 6.15 7.94 10.61
N ARG A 54 6.14 6.65 10.30
CA ARG A 54 5.03 5.74 10.60
C ARG A 54 5.50 4.68 11.59
N HIS A 55 4.70 4.46 12.62
CA HIS A 55 4.92 3.39 13.59
C HIS A 55 4.09 2.18 13.17
N PHE A 56 4.74 1.14 12.67
CA PHE A 56 4.10 -0.14 12.43
C PHE A 56 4.05 -0.92 13.74
N GLN A 57 2.85 -1.28 14.16
CA GLN A 57 2.60 -2.03 15.39
C GLN A 57 2.05 -3.40 15.07
N ARG A 58 2.57 -4.43 15.75
CA ARG A 58 2.09 -5.80 15.60
C ARG A 58 0.68 -5.95 16.17
N ALA A 59 0.44 -5.49 17.37
CA ALA A 59 -0.89 -5.46 17.97
C ALA A 59 -1.69 -4.26 17.42
N THR A 60 -2.83 -4.52 16.78
CA THR A 60 -3.72 -3.49 16.23
C THR A 60 -4.89 -3.20 17.14
N ALA A 61 -5.59 -4.22 17.62
CA ALA A 61 -6.70 -4.14 18.57
C ALA A 61 -6.99 -5.51 19.17
N ASP A 62 -7.72 -5.53 20.29
CA ASP A 62 -8.18 -6.78 20.92
C ASP A 62 -9.04 -7.59 19.94
N GLY A 63 -8.75 -8.88 19.82
CA GLY A 63 -9.46 -9.79 18.91
C GLY A 63 -9.11 -9.61 17.42
N TRP A 64 -8.25 -8.67 17.05
CA TRP A 64 -7.80 -8.49 15.67
C TRP A 64 -6.52 -9.30 15.41
N PRO A 65 -6.33 -9.86 14.20
CA PRO A 65 -5.08 -10.52 13.84
C PRO A 65 -3.88 -9.58 13.97
N GLU A 66 -2.75 -10.12 14.40
CA GLU A 66 -1.51 -9.36 14.44
C GLU A 66 -1.10 -8.88 13.04
N ASN A 67 -0.60 -7.65 12.99
CA ASN A 67 0.05 -7.11 11.80
C ASN A 67 1.56 -7.27 11.91
N PHE A 68 2.09 -8.32 11.32
CA PHE A 68 3.54 -8.57 11.26
C PHE A 68 4.25 -7.79 10.14
N LEU A 69 3.49 -7.06 9.30
CA LEU A 69 4.04 -6.32 8.15
C LEU A 69 4.29 -4.84 8.48
N PRO A 70 5.40 -4.28 8.04
CA PRO A 70 6.61 -4.89 7.47
C PRO A 70 7.62 -5.34 8.54
N ILE A 71 7.23 -5.48 9.81
CA ILE A 71 8.10 -5.74 10.96
C ILE A 71 8.95 -7.00 10.75
N ASP A 72 8.30 -8.15 10.51
CA ASP A 72 9.01 -9.42 10.36
C ASP A 72 9.86 -9.50 9.10
N PRO A 73 9.37 -9.04 7.92
CA PRO A 73 10.21 -8.94 6.73
C PRO A 73 11.47 -8.10 6.95
N ALA A 74 11.33 -6.94 7.56
CA ALA A 74 12.45 -6.04 7.84
C ALA A 74 13.42 -6.65 8.86
N ALA A 75 12.91 -7.20 9.97
CA ALA A 75 13.74 -7.84 10.99
C ALA A 75 14.56 -8.99 10.38
N ARG A 76 13.93 -9.84 9.57
CA ARG A 76 14.61 -10.95 8.89
C ARG A 76 15.68 -10.44 7.91
N ALA A 77 15.37 -9.47 7.07
CA ALA A 77 16.28 -8.95 6.05
C ALA A 77 17.50 -8.22 6.65
N LEU A 78 17.31 -7.60 7.82
CA LEU A 78 18.33 -6.79 8.50
C LEU A 78 19.03 -7.54 9.65
N GLY A 79 18.65 -8.80 9.92
CA GLY A 79 19.21 -9.57 11.04
C GLY A 79 18.89 -8.95 12.40
N LEU A 80 17.72 -8.33 12.56
CA LEU A 80 17.28 -7.69 13.80
C LEU A 80 16.47 -8.68 14.66
N PRO A 81 16.42 -8.49 15.99
CA PRO A 81 15.54 -9.27 16.84
C PRO A 81 14.07 -8.97 16.56
N ASP A 82 13.21 -9.90 16.99
CA ASP A 82 11.76 -9.70 16.95
C ASP A 82 11.35 -8.43 17.69
N ALA A 83 10.43 -7.69 17.10
CA ALA A 83 9.95 -6.43 17.64
C ALA A 83 8.43 -6.37 17.64
N ALA A 84 7.86 -5.71 18.65
CA ALA A 84 6.44 -5.41 18.69
C ALA A 84 6.07 -4.20 17.81
N MET A 85 7.05 -3.36 17.51
CA MET A 85 6.88 -2.14 16.72
C MET A 85 8.17 -1.82 15.97
N MET A 86 8.04 -1.29 14.75
CA MET A 86 9.13 -0.69 13.99
C MET A 86 8.69 0.63 13.35
N GLU A 87 9.63 1.58 13.30
CA GLU A 87 9.43 2.84 12.60
C GLU A 87 9.82 2.71 11.13
N ALA A 88 9.11 3.42 10.28
CA ALA A 88 9.44 3.60 8.88
C ALA A 88 9.42 5.07 8.48
N GLN A 89 10.38 5.47 7.67
CA GLN A 89 10.30 6.71 6.91
C GLN A 89 9.39 6.48 5.72
N VAL A 90 8.34 7.27 5.60
CA VAL A 90 7.37 7.16 4.51
C VAL A 90 7.51 8.33 3.55
N PHE A 91 7.57 8.02 2.25
CA PHE A 91 7.31 8.97 1.18
C PHE A 91 6.08 8.55 0.39
N GLN A 92 5.29 9.52 -0.07
CA GLN A 92 3.99 9.29 -0.68
C GLN A 92 3.95 9.89 -2.09
N ASN A 93 3.68 9.07 -3.13
CA ASN A 93 3.47 9.63 -4.44
C ASN A 93 2.14 10.42 -4.54
N ALA A 94 2.08 11.39 -5.45
CA ALA A 94 1.03 12.39 -5.49
C ALA A 94 -0.23 11.96 -6.26
N ALA A 95 -0.38 10.69 -6.66
CA ALA A 95 -1.55 10.25 -7.40
C ALA A 95 -2.04 8.85 -7.02
N CYS A 96 -3.35 8.64 -7.18
CA CYS A 96 -3.98 7.34 -7.13
C CYS A 96 -5.10 7.28 -8.17
N ALA A 97 -5.20 6.15 -8.90
CA ALA A 97 -6.27 5.93 -9.85
C ALA A 97 -7.62 5.65 -9.18
N TRP A 98 -7.63 5.27 -7.92
CA TRP A 98 -8.84 4.92 -7.16
C TRP A 98 -9.23 5.97 -6.13
N ARG A 99 -10.44 5.81 -5.57
CA ARG A 99 -11.00 6.72 -4.56
C ARG A 99 -11.61 5.91 -3.42
N CYS A 100 -10.76 5.09 -2.77
CA CYS A 100 -11.19 4.26 -1.65
C CYS A 100 -11.82 5.10 -0.56
N TRP A 101 -13.03 4.72 -0.14
CA TRP A 101 -13.77 5.50 0.85
C TRP A 101 -13.06 5.58 2.21
N TYR A 102 -12.26 4.58 2.53
CA TYR A 102 -11.49 4.46 3.76
C TYR A 102 -10.05 4.99 3.65
N CYS A 103 -9.67 5.58 2.52
CA CYS A 103 -8.30 6.07 2.34
C CYS A 103 -7.97 7.16 3.37
N PHE A 104 -6.89 6.98 4.14
CA PHE A 104 -6.42 7.96 5.11
C PHE A 104 -5.75 9.17 4.46
N VAL A 105 -5.39 9.08 3.17
CA VAL A 105 -4.83 10.21 2.43
C VAL A 105 -5.96 11.12 1.94
N PRO A 106 -5.91 12.43 2.20
CA PRO A 106 -6.82 13.39 1.60
C PRO A 106 -6.76 13.34 0.07
N PHE A 107 -7.91 13.31 -0.60
CA PHE A 107 -7.96 13.15 -2.06
C PHE A 107 -7.29 14.30 -2.83
N GLU A 108 -7.14 15.45 -2.21
CA GLU A 108 -6.41 16.59 -2.76
C GLU A 108 -4.90 16.31 -2.94
N LEU A 109 -4.35 15.35 -2.19
CA LEU A 109 -2.97 14.89 -2.33
C LEU A 109 -2.80 13.76 -3.34
N LEU A 110 -3.90 13.30 -3.96
CA LEU A 110 -3.93 12.14 -4.85
C LEU A 110 -4.31 12.48 -6.30
N GLY A 111 -4.19 13.75 -6.67
CA GLY A 111 -4.59 14.26 -7.99
C GLY A 111 -3.44 14.63 -8.92
N GLY A 112 -2.18 14.48 -8.49
CA GLY A 112 -1.01 14.96 -9.23
C GLY A 112 -0.99 16.50 -9.31
N ASP A 113 -1.28 17.18 -8.19
CA ASP A 113 -1.28 18.65 -8.11
C ASP A 113 0.08 19.15 -7.66
N GLU A 114 0.84 19.79 -8.56
CA GLU A 114 2.18 20.34 -8.29
C GLU A 114 2.19 21.41 -7.19
N ARG A 115 1.06 22.08 -6.93
CA ARG A 115 0.97 23.05 -5.82
C ARG A 115 1.02 22.40 -4.44
N ARG A 116 0.72 21.09 -4.37
CA ARG A 116 0.66 20.26 -3.15
C ARG A 116 1.72 19.16 -3.14
N SER A 117 2.68 19.25 -4.03
CA SER A 117 3.66 18.22 -4.28
C SER A 117 4.98 18.82 -4.76
N GLU A 118 6.02 18.02 -4.81
CA GLU A 118 7.36 18.40 -5.28
C GLU A 118 7.90 17.35 -6.23
N TRP A 119 8.48 17.79 -7.35
CA TRP A 119 9.24 16.92 -8.22
C TRP A 119 10.60 16.66 -7.60
N VAL A 120 10.93 15.39 -7.38
CA VAL A 120 12.19 14.96 -6.78
C VAL A 120 12.68 13.70 -7.43
N THR A 121 13.99 13.49 -7.43
CA THR A 121 14.61 12.23 -7.80
C THR A 121 14.63 11.26 -6.60
N ALA A 122 14.86 9.98 -6.86
CA ALA A 122 15.07 9.01 -5.79
C ALA A 122 16.33 9.32 -4.97
N GLU A 123 17.36 9.84 -5.63
CA GLU A 123 18.60 10.29 -5.03
C GLU A 123 18.38 11.39 -3.99
N GLU A 124 17.64 12.45 -4.35
CA GLU A 124 17.31 13.55 -3.42
C GLU A 124 16.48 13.07 -2.23
N LEU A 125 15.56 12.13 -2.43
CA LEU A 125 14.79 11.53 -1.33
C LEU A 125 15.68 10.69 -0.40
N VAL A 126 16.59 9.91 -0.95
CA VAL A 126 17.54 9.10 -0.18
C VAL A 126 18.53 9.97 0.57
N GLU A 127 19.01 11.08 -0.02
CA GLU A 127 19.86 12.05 0.67
C GLU A 127 19.15 12.68 1.87
N ARG A 128 17.88 13.12 1.71
CA ARG A 128 17.07 13.65 2.82
C ARG A 128 16.80 12.60 3.89
N TYR A 129 16.58 11.35 3.51
CA TYR A 129 16.39 10.22 4.42
C TYR A 129 17.68 9.90 5.19
N ALA A 130 18.82 9.86 4.51
CA ALA A 130 20.14 9.59 5.11
C ALA A 130 20.54 10.67 6.13
N ALA A 131 20.06 11.91 5.95
CA ALA A 131 20.34 13.02 6.85
C ALA A 131 19.49 13.03 8.14
N ILE A 132 18.55 12.09 8.31
CA ILE A 132 17.73 12.00 9.52
C ILE A 132 18.58 11.41 10.66
N ASP A 133 18.67 12.12 11.78
CA ASP A 133 19.26 11.57 13.01
C ASP A 133 18.45 10.36 13.47
N ALA A 134 19.14 9.25 13.81
CA ALA A 134 18.49 7.99 14.18
C ALA A 134 17.42 7.53 13.17
N ARG A 135 17.74 7.62 11.88
CA ARG A 135 16.81 7.28 10.80
C ARG A 135 16.19 5.88 10.96
N PRO A 136 14.89 5.72 10.68
CA PRO A 136 14.26 4.40 10.65
C PRO A 136 14.98 3.44 9.69
N ARG A 137 15.02 2.15 10.05
CA ARG A 137 15.63 1.10 9.23
C ARG A 137 14.72 0.65 8.06
N ILE A 138 13.46 1.10 8.04
CA ILE A 138 12.49 0.85 6.96
C ILE A 138 12.29 2.15 6.19
N LEU A 139 12.49 2.09 4.88
CA LEU A 139 12.08 3.14 3.94
C LEU A 139 10.84 2.65 3.20
N ASP A 140 9.70 3.31 3.42
CA ASP A 140 8.39 2.91 2.91
C ASP A 140 7.91 3.85 1.78
N LEU A 141 7.87 3.32 0.57
CA LEU A 141 7.32 4.01 -0.60
C LEU A 141 5.83 3.66 -0.73
N SER A 142 5.00 4.52 -0.17
CA SER A 142 3.59 4.26 0.07
C SER A 142 2.72 5.47 -0.28
N GLY A 143 1.44 5.36 0.01
CA GLY A 143 0.46 6.41 -0.29
C GLY A 143 0.25 6.60 -1.78
N GLY A 144 -0.87 7.18 -2.19
CA GLY A 144 -1.22 7.19 -3.60
C GLY A 144 -1.28 5.77 -4.20
N SER A 145 -0.66 5.60 -5.36
CA SER A 145 -0.56 4.33 -6.08
C SER A 145 0.87 4.16 -6.60
N PRO A 146 1.80 3.58 -5.82
CA PRO A 146 3.18 3.40 -6.28
C PRO A 146 3.32 2.56 -7.55
N ASP A 147 2.36 1.68 -7.83
CA ASP A 147 2.28 0.92 -9.07
C ASP A 147 2.01 1.77 -10.34
N LEU A 148 1.67 3.05 -10.19
CA LEU A 148 1.66 4.02 -11.31
C LEU A 148 3.08 4.48 -11.70
N THR A 149 4.04 4.33 -10.80
CA THR A 149 5.44 4.76 -10.97
C THR A 149 6.40 3.66 -10.57
N PRO A 150 6.33 2.47 -11.22
CA PRO A 150 7.11 1.30 -10.79
C PRO A 150 8.62 1.53 -10.88
N GLU A 151 9.09 2.50 -11.70
CA GLU A 151 10.50 2.89 -11.80
C GLU A 151 11.03 3.47 -10.49
N TRP A 152 10.19 4.02 -9.65
CA TRP A 152 10.58 4.57 -8.36
C TRP A 152 11.31 3.55 -7.49
N ILE A 153 10.89 2.29 -7.53
CA ILE A 153 11.51 1.22 -6.73
C ILE A 153 12.98 0.97 -7.15
N PRO A 154 13.30 0.59 -8.41
CA PRO A 154 14.68 0.38 -8.81
C PRO A 154 15.54 1.66 -8.73
N TRP A 155 14.98 2.84 -8.96
CA TRP A 155 15.71 4.10 -8.75
C TRP A 155 16.07 4.31 -7.29
N THR A 156 15.18 3.96 -6.35
CA THR A 156 15.47 4.05 -4.91
C THR A 156 16.51 3.01 -4.49
N ILE A 157 16.45 1.78 -5.02
CA ILE A 157 17.48 0.76 -4.77
C ILE A 157 18.86 1.27 -5.19
N GLU A 158 18.98 1.79 -6.42
CA GLU A 158 20.23 2.37 -6.93
C GLU A 158 20.72 3.57 -6.07
N ALA A 159 19.80 4.39 -5.58
CA ALA A 159 20.14 5.52 -4.73
C ALA A 159 20.64 5.08 -3.34
N LEU A 160 20.02 4.07 -2.72
CA LEU A 160 20.46 3.48 -1.45
C LEU A 160 21.85 2.86 -1.57
N GLU A 161 22.12 2.15 -2.66
CA GLU A 161 23.45 1.58 -2.97
C GLU A 161 24.51 2.67 -3.10
N ARG A 162 24.23 3.73 -3.89
CA ARG A 162 25.13 4.87 -4.05
C ARG A 162 25.40 5.64 -2.76
N ALA A 163 24.40 5.75 -1.91
CA ALA A 163 24.54 6.37 -0.59
C ALA A 163 25.26 5.46 0.43
N GLY A 164 25.55 4.21 0.10
CA GLY A 164 26.22 3.26 0.98
C GLY A 164 25.39 2.81 2.18
N ILE A 165 24.05 2.90 2.09
CA ILE A 165 23.12 2.58 3.19
C ILE A 165 22.15 1.43 2.84
N ALA A 166 22.33 0.77 1.70
CA ALA A 166 21.47 -0.34 1.27
C ALA A 166 21.52 -1.54 2.23
N ASP A 167 22.67 -1.77 2.89
CA ASP A 167 22.86 -2.91 3.79
C ASP A 167 22.16 -2.75 5.14
N ASP A 168 21.82 -1.54 5.54
CA ASP A 168 21.16 -1.25 6.80
C ASP A 168 19.75 -0.65 6.62
N THR A 169 19.22 -0.67 5.40
CA THR A 169 17.89 -0.18 5.05
C THR A 169 17.06 -1.29 4.40
N PHE A 170 15.86 -1.54 4.92
CA PHE A 170 14.86 -2.39 4.27
C PHE A 170 13.91 -1.51 3.48
N LEU A 171 13.90 -1.67 2.17
CA LEU A 171 12.96 -0.98 1.30
C LEU A 171 11.60 -1.71 1.31
N TRP A 172 10.54 -0.97 1.52
CA TRP A 172 9.16 -1.46 1.51
C TRP A 172 8.33 -0.64 0.54
N SER A 173 7.37 -1.26 -0.13
CA SER A 173 6.40 -0.50 -0.90
C SER A 173 5.02 -1.11 -0.87
N ASP A 174 3.99 -0.26 -0.94
CA ASP A 174 2.62 -0.67 -1.21
C ASP A 174 2.40 -0.82 -2.72
N ASP A 175 1.51 -1.73 -3.11
CA ASP A 175 1.05 -1.89 -4.48
C ASP A 175 -0.47 -2.11 -4.50
N ASN A 176 -1.20 -1.31 -5.26
CA ASN A 176 -2.63 -1.49 -5.40
C ASN A 176 -3.02 -2.57 -6.42
N LEU A 177 -2.04 -3.13 -7.16
CA LEU A 177 -2.29 -4.06 -8.27
C LEU A 177 -3.23 -3.44 -9.33
N SER A 178 -3.14 -2.11 -9.52
CA SER A 178 -4.06 -1.38 -10.41
C SER A 178 -3.61 -1.35 -11.86
N THR A 179 -2.31 -1.61 -12.13
CA THR A 179 -1.71 -1.54 -13.46
C THR A 179 -0.78 -2.70 -13.76
N ASP A 180 -0.43 -2.87 -15.03
CA ASP A 180 0.59 -3.82 -15.51
C ASP A 180 1.96 -3.15 -15.77
N LEU A 181 2.13 -1.89 -15.33
CA LEU A 181 3.28 -1.05 -15.66
C LEU A 181 4.62 -1.65 -15.22
N VAL A 182 4.67 -2.42 -14.13
CA VAL A 182 5.90 -3.14 -13.72
C VAL A 182 6.42 -4.04 -14.85
N PHE A 183 5.51 -4.64 -15.62
CA PHE A 183 5.87 -5.54 -16.73
C PHE A 183 6.08 -4.79 -18.03
N GLU A 184 5.46 -3.63 -18.21
CA GLU A 184 5.46 -2.83 -19.43
C GLU A 184 6.67 -1.90 -19.51
N VAL A 185 7.04 -1.25 -18.38
CA VAL A 185 8.05 -0.19 -18.37
C VAL A 185 9.39 -0.60 -17.76
N LEU A 186 9.40 -1.56 -16.82
CA LEU A 186 10.65 -2.02 -16.21
C LEU A 186 11.36 -3.06 -17.10
N THR A 187 12.66 -2.86 -17.26
CA THR A 187 13.53 -3.85 -17.92
C THR A 187 13.68 -5.12 -17.08
N GLY A 188 14.11 -6.21 -17.70
CA GLY A 188 14.45 -7.45 -16.97
C GLY A 188 15.52 -7.23 -15.91
N VAL A 189 16.51 -6.37 -16.18
CA VAL A 189 17.57 -6.00 -15.23
C VAL A 189 17.01 -5.30 -14.00
N GLN A 190 16.11 -4.34 -14.19
CA GLN A 190 15.46 -3.64 -13.07
C GLN A 190 14.60 -4.57 -12.22
N ARG A 191 13.83 -5.47 -12.84
CA ARG A 191 13.05 -6.47 -12.09
C ARG A 191 13.94 -7.44 -11.32
N ALA A 192 15.06 -7.88 -11.91
CA ALA A 192 16.04 -8.72 -11.23
C ALA A 192 16.71 -7.99 -10.05
N ALA A 193 17.02 -6.70 -10.19
CA ALA A 193 17.53 -5.88 -9.10
C ALA A 193 16.55 -5.78 -7.93
N MET A 194 15.25 -5.61 -8.21
CA MET A 194 14.21 -5.63 -7.19
C MET A 194 14.15 -6.96 -6.42
N ALA A 195 14.30 -8.10 -7.11
CA ALA A 195 14.32 -9.43 -6.49
C ALA A 195 15.57 -9.69 -5.64
N ALA A 196 16.70 -9.08 -6.00
CA ALA A 196 17.98 -9.26 -5.32
C ALA A 196 18.17 -8.31 -4.12
N ALA A 197 17.44 -7.20 -4.06
CA ALA A 197 17.57 -6.18 -3.03
C ALA A 197 16.93 -6.59 -1.69
N ARG A 198 17.28 -5.90 -0.60
CA ARG A 198 16.54 -5.95 0.67
C ARG A 198 15.21 -5.21 0.52
N TYR A 199 14.32 -5.80 -0.25
CA TYR A 199 13.06 -5.21 -0.65
C TYR A 199 11.90 -6.16 -0.46
N GLY A 200 10.81 -5.66 0.13
CA GLY A 200 9.55 -6.35 0.21
C GLY A 200 8.41 -5.49 -0.33
N ARG A 201 7.41 -6.15 -0.92
CA ARG A 201 6.23 -5.49 -1.47
C ARG A 201 4.96 -6.04 -0.85
N VAL A 202 4.09 -5.14 -0.38
CA VAL A 202 2.74 -5.52 0.04
C VAL A 202 1.73 -5.16 -1.04
N CYS A 203 1.00 -6.15 -1.49
CA CYS A 203 -0.07 -6.04 -2.47
C CYS A 203 -1.41 -5.85 -1.75
N CYS A 204 -2.10 -4.77 -2.04
CA CYS A 204 -3.32 -4.38 -1.34
C CYS A 204 -4.56 -4.91 -2.07
N PHE A 205 -5.10 -6.05 -1.68
CA PHE A 205 -6.40 -6.55 -2.14
C PHE A 205 -7.52 -5.70 -1.54
N LYS A 206 -8.27 -5.01 -2.39
CA LYS A 206 -9.25 -3.98 -1.98
C LYS A 206 -10.66 -4.53 -1.74
N GLY A 207 -10.78 -5.82 -1.52
CA GLY A 207 -12.02 -6.54 -1.26
C GLY A 207 -11.79 -8.03 -1.31
N PHE A 208 -12.84 -8.80 -1.10
CA PHE A 208 -12.85 -10.27 -1.14
C PHE A 208 -13.74 -10.83 -2.28
N ASP A 209 -14.39 -9.94 -3.02
CA ASP A 209 -15.13 -10.22 -4.25
C ASP A 209 -15.27 -8.93 -5.11
N THR A 210 -15.88 -9.06 -6.28
CA THR A 210 -16.09 -7.95 -7.21
C THR A 210 -16.96 -6.83 -6.64
N GLU A 211 -17.95 -7.17 -5.82
CA GLU A 211 -18.87 -6.21 -5.19
C GLU A 211 -18.16 -5.39 -4.11
N SER A 212 -17.48 -6.07 -3.19
CA SER A 212 -16.70 -5.42 -2.13
C SER A 212 -15.54 -4.59 -2.69
N PHE A 213 -14.88 -5.04 -3.77
CA PHE A 213 -13.87 -4.27 -4.48
C PHE A 213 -14.43 -2.95 -5.03
N ALA A 214 -15.54 -3.00 -5.78
CA ALA A 214 -16.15 -1.81 -6.34
C ALA A 214 -16.65 -0.85 -5.25
N PHE A 215 -17.24 -1.38 -4.17
CA PHE A 215 -17.65 -0.61 -3.00
C PHE A 215 -16.46 0.10 -2.34
N ASN A 216 -15.34 -0.59 -2.18
CA ASN A 216 -14.16 -0.10 -1.49
C ASN A 216 -13.38 0.94 -2.30
N THR A 217 -13.24 0.74 -3.62
CA THR A 217 -12.37 1.55 -4.47
C THR A 217 -13.09 2.63 -5.28
N GLY A 218 -14.39 2.47 -5.50
CA GLY A 218 -15.15 3.25 -6.48
C GLY A 218 -14.78 2.91 -7.93
N ALA A 219 -14.00 1.85 -8.17
CA ALA A 219 -13.60 1.40 -9.51
C ALA A 219 -14.50 0.27 -10.03
N SER A 220 -14.41 0.02 -11.33
CA SER A 220 -15.15 -1.06 -12.01
C SER A 220 -14.83 -2.43 -11.39
N PRO A 221 -15.86 -3.31 -11.20
CA PRO A 221 -15.73 -4.58 -10.48
C PRO A 221 -14.68 -5.53 -11.05
N GLU A 222 -14.41 -5.46 -12.36
CA GLU A 222 -13.42 -6.27 -13.07
C GLU A 222 -12.00 -6.09 -12.54
N GLY A 223 -11.76 -4.98 -11.82
CA GLY A 223 -10.50 -4.71 -11.13
C GLY A 223 -10.13 -5.76 -10.09
N PHE A 224 -11.10 -6.43 -9.49
CA PHE A 224 -10.88 -7.48 -8.50
C PHE A 224 -10.10 -8.68 -9.09
N GLU A 225 -10.58 -9.24 -10.18
CA GLU A 225 -9.90 -10.38 -10.83
C GLU A 225 -8.52 -9.97 -11.35
N ARG A 226 -8.40 -8.77 -11.90
CA ARG A 226 -7.10 -8.23 -12.34
C ARG A 226 -6.08 -8.07 -11.21
N GLN A 227 -6.50 -7.81 -9.97
CA GLN A 227 -5.58 -7.81 -8.83
C GLN A 227 -4.97 -9.20 -8.60
N LEU A 228 -5.79 -10.24 -8.65
CA LEU A 228 -5.33 -11.63 -8.46
C LEU A 228 -4.39 -12.08 -9.60
N GLU A 229 -4.73 -11.75 -10.84
CA GLU A 229 -3.90 -12.03 -12.03
C GLU A 229 -2.53 -11.34 -11.93
N ARG A 230 -2.48 -10.07 -11.56
CA ARG A 230 -1.24 -9.31 -11.40
C ARG A 230 -0.37 -9.83 -10.26
N PHE A 231 -0.98 -10.18 -9.14
CA PHE A 231 -0.25 -10.80 -8.04
C PHE A 231 0.44 -12.10 -8.49
N SER A 232 -0.29 -12.96 -9.22
CA SER A 232 0.28 -14.19 -9.76
C SER A 232 1.51 -13.93 -10.64
N ARG A 233 1.46 -12.91 -11.50
CA ARG A 233 2.60 -12.52 -12.34
C ARG A 233 3.79 -11.96 -11.57
N TYR A 234 3.55 -11.32 -10.40
CA TYR A 234 4.64 -10.82 -9.55
C TYR A 234 5.46 -11.94 -8.92
N LEU A 235 4.88 -13.12 -8.70
CA LEU A 235 5.62 -14.28 -8.20
C LEU A 235 6.77 -14.67 -9.14
N ASP A 236 6.59 -14.50 -10.45
CA ASP A 236 7.60 -14.83 -11.46
C ASP A 236 8.82 -13.88 -11.42
N ILE A 237 8.69 -12.71 -10.79
CA ILE A 237 9.82 -11.78 -10.62
C ILE A 237 10.72 -12.22 -9.47
N GLY A 238 10.19 -12.95 -8.47
CA GLY A 238 10.94 -13.39 -7.30
C GLY A 238 11.08 -12.35 -6.19
N ILE A 239 10.23 -11.29 -6.18
CA ILE A 239 10.16 -10.29 -5.10
C ILE A 239 9.57 -10.93 -3.85
N ASP A 240 10.01 -10.53 -2.66
CA ASP A 240 9.39 -10.92 -1.39
C ASP A 240 8.01 -10.25 -1.24
N LEU A 241 6.95 -11.02 -1.50
CA LEU A 241 5.57 -10.56 -1.64
C LEU A 241 4.73 -10.86 -0.42
N TYR A 242 3.86 -9.91 -0.09
CA TYR A 242 2.89 -9.96 1.01
C TYR A 242 1.54 -9.41 0.54
N GLY A 243 0.50 -9.64 1.34
CA GLY A 243 -0.83 -9.11 1.11
C GLY A 243 -1.32 -8.23 2.27
N TYR A 244 -2.02 -7.15 1.93
CA TYR A 244 -3.04 -6.56 2.78
C TYR A 244 -4.41 -6.82 2.16
N VAL A 245 -5.41 -7.10 2.98
CA VAL A 245 -6.78 -7.22 2.48
C VAL A 245 -7.73 -6.31 3.24
N THR A 246 -8.62 -5.64 2.51
CA THR A 246 -9.72 -4.85 3.06
C THR A 246 -10.98 -5.71 3.07
N LEU A 247 -11.47 -6.04 4.25
CA LEU A 247 -12.61 -6.94 4.46
C LEU A 247 -13.95 -6.22 4.68
N THR A 248 -14.08 -4.96 4.25
CA THR A 248 -15.35 -4.23 4.24
C THR A 248 -16.15 -4.51 2.96
N GLY A 249 -17.46 -4.38 3.02
CA GLY A 249 -18.35 -4.59 1.87
C GLY A 249 -19.71 -3.92 2.06
N PRO A 250 -20.55 -3.90 1.01
CA PRO A 250 -21.86 -3.24 1.05
C PRO A 250 -22.98 -4.10 1.63
N SER A 251 -22.80 -5.43 1.75
CA SER A 251 -23.81 -6.38 2.25
C SER A 251 -23.18 -7.46 3.12
N ILE A 252 -23.89 -7.84 4.17
CA ILE A 252 -23.53 -8.96 5.06
C ILE A 252 -23.89 -10.34 4.45
N ASP A 253 -24.63 -10.36 3.35
CA ASP A 253 -25.14 -11.59 2.75
C ASP A 253 -24.01 -12.49 2.26
N SER A 254 -24.01 -13.75 2.73
CA SER A 254 -23.04 -14.79 2.35
C SER A 254 -21.56 -14.38 2.57
N VAL A 255 -21.27 -13.53 3.54
CA VAL A 255 -19.89 -13.08 3.85
C VAL A 255 -18.99 -14.29 4.10
N ASP A 256 -19.46 -15.29 4.86
CA ASP A 256 -18.68 -16.50 5.18
C ASP A 256 -18.23 -17.22 3.92
N GLU A 257 -19.15 -17.45 2.98
CA GLU A 257 -18.86 -18.14 1.73
C GLU A 257 -17.97 -17.31 0.80
N LYS A 258 -18.21 -15.99 0.73
CA LYS A 258 -17.43 -15.06 -0.10
C LYS A 258 -15.97 -14.97 0.37
N VAL A 259 -15.76 -14.82 1.68
CA VAL A 259 -14.41 -14.77 2.27
C VAL A 259 -13.70 -16.11 2.15
N ALA A 260 -14.41 -17.23 2.34
CA ALA A 260 -13.82 -18.56 2.16
C ALA A 260 -13.37 -18.80 0.70
N ARG A 261 -14.18 -18.41 -0.28
CA ARG A 261 -13.78 -18.45 -1.70
C ARG A 261 -12.56 -17.58 -2.00
N PHE A 262 -12.52 -16.38 -1.46
CA PHE A 262 -11.37 -15.50 -1.63
C PHE A 262 -10.09 -16.11 -1.02
N HIS A 263 -10.17 -16.62 0.19
CA HIS A 263 -9.07 -17.32 0.86
C HIS A 263 -8.54 -18.49 0.01
N GLU A 264 -9.43 -19.31 -0.54
CA GLU A 264 -9.04 -20.43 -1.41
C GLU A 264 -8.43 -19.94 -2.74
N ARG A 265 -8.92 -18.81 -3.30
CA ARG A 265 -8.32 -18.17 -4.46
C ARG A 265 -6.88 -17.71 -4.19
N LEU A 266 -6.62 -17.07 -3.04
CA LEU A 266 -5.26 -16.72 -2.64
C LEU A 266 -4.38 -17.95 -2.52
N ARG A 267 -4.88 -19.00 -1.86
CA ARG A 267 -4.16 -20.25 -1.69
C ARG A 267 -3.88 -20.98 -3.02
N SER A 268 -4.76 -20.87 -3.99
CA SER A 268 -4.56 -21.45 -5.34
C SER A 268 -3.50 -20.70 -6.15
N ILE A 269 -3.30 -19.40 -5.91
CA ILE A 269 -2.24 -18.60 -6.53
C ILE A 269 -0.89 -18.96 -5.90
N TRP A 270 -0.83 -18.99 -4.58
CA TRP A 270 0.35 -19.36 -3.81
C TRP A 270 -0.08 -19.91 -2.45
N ARG A 271 0.31 -21.16 -2.16
CA ARG A 271 -0.13 -21.89 -0.95
C ARG A 271 0.05 -21.08 0.34
N GLU A 272 1.13 -20.29 0.43
CA GLU A 272 1.47 -19.49 1.61
C GLU A 272 0.82 -18.10 1.60
N LEU A 273 0.17 -17.69 0.50
CA LEU A 273 -0.34 -16.32 0.38
C LEU A 273 -1.34 -15.94 1.50
N PRO A 274 -2.28 -16.82 1.92
CA PRO A 274 -3.16 -16.47 3.03
C PRO A 274 -2.42 -16.14 4.34
N SER A 275 -1.39 -16.92 4.71
CA SER A 275 -0.57 -16.66 5.91
C SER A 275 0.37 -15.46 5.77
N ARG A 276 0.62 -15.00 4.56
CA ARG A 276 1.39 -13.79 4.24
C ARG A 276 0.49 -12.56 4.01
N THR A 277 -0.81 -12.71 4.21
CA THR A 277 -1.80 -11.64 4.02
C THR A 277 -2.39 -11.22 5.36
N VAL A 278 -2.33 -9.92 5.64
CA VAL A 278 -2.86 -9.32 6.87
C VAL A 278 -4.14 -8.54 6.55
N PRO A 279 -5.24 -8.80 7.26
CA PRO A 279 -6.44 -7.99 7.17
C PRO A 279 -6.21 -6.59 7.75
N LEU A 280 -6.53 -5.55 6.97
CA LEU A 280 -6.50 -4.17 7.45
C LEU A 280 -7.76 -3.87 8.25
N ARG A 281 -7.58 -3.35 9.46
CA ARG A 281 -8.67 -2.80 10.24
C ARG A 281 -9.02 -1.40 9.74
N ILE A 282 -10.21 -1.26 9.20
CA ILE A 282 -10.73 0.02 8.72
C ILE A 282 -11.53 0.69 9.82
N GLU A 283 -11.19 1.95 10.10
CA GLU A 283 -11.84 2.80 11.08
C GLU A 283 -12.17 4.17 10.46
N ALA A 284 -13.22 4.81 10.97
CA ALA A 284 -13.61 6.14 10.55
C ALA A 284 -12.92 7.19 11.45
N PHE A 285 -11.70 7.58 11.10
CA PHE A 285 -10.96 8.65 11.78
C PHE A 285 -10.50 9.72 10.78
N GLY A 286 -10.12 10.92 11.26
CA GLY A 286 -9.52 11.99 10.48
C GLY A 286 -10.16 12.22 9.10
N PRO A 287 -9.38 12.14 7.99
CA PRO A 287 -9.90 12.34 6.64
C PRO A 287 -10.99 11.34 6.23
N VAL A 288 -10.97 10.13 6.81
CA VAL A 288 -12.01 9.11 6.55
C VAL A 288 -13.34 9.54 7.14
N ALA A 289 -13.35 10.01 8.39
CA ALA A 289 -14.55 10.52 9.05
C ALA A 289 -15.11 11.75 8.32
N LYS A 290 -14.26 12.73 7.98
CA LYS A 290 -14.65 13.94 7.22
C LYS A 290 -15.28 13.57 5.87
N ARG A 291 -14.67 12.65 5.13
CA ARG A 291 -15.14 12.21 3.79
C ARG A 291 -16.48 11.50 3.82
N ASN A 292 -16.76 10.78 4.89
CA ASN A 292 -17.97 9.97 5.03
C ASN A 292 -19.02 10.61 5.97
N ALA A 293 -18.88 11.89 6.29
CA ALA A 293 -19.86 12.62 7.10
C ALA A 293 -21.27 12.49 6.52
N GLY A 294 -22.22 12.02 7.34
CA GLY A 294 -23.60 11.76 6.90
C GLY A 294 -23.82 10.47 6.10
N ARG A 295 -22.79 9.65 5.89
CA ARG A 295 -22.90 8.34 5.28
C ARG A 295 -23.04 7.27 6.36
N ASP A 296 -24.00 6.34 6.20
CA ASP A 296 -24.10 5.17 7.07
C ASP A 296 -23.03 4.14 6.67
N LEU A 297 -22.12 3.85 7.58
CA LEU A 297 -21.06 2.85 7.44
C LEU A 297 -21.29 1.62 8.32
N ALA A 298 -22.41 1.53 9.04
CA ALA A 298 -22.66 0.44 9.98
C ALA A 298 -22.59 -0.93 9.28
N THR A 299 -23.20 -1.07 8.09
CA THR A 299 -23.12 -2.31 7.31
C THR A 299 -21.68 -2.66 6.93
N ALA A 300 -20.88 -1.69 6.48
CA ALA A 300 -19.50 -1.94 6.08
C ALA A 300 -18.64 -2.45 7.26
N PHE A 301 -18.85 -1.90 8.46
CA PHE A 301 -18.16 -2.36 9.67
C PHE A 301 -18.70 -3.71 10.16
N ALA A 302 -20.02 -3.97 10.08
CA ALA A 302 -20.58 -5.28 10.39
C ALA A 302 -20.04 -6.39 9.46
N VAL A 303 -19.89 -6.07 8.16
CA VAL A 303 -19.23 -6.97 7.20
C VAL A 303 -17.77 -7.22 7.59
N GLN A 304 -17.04 -6.19 7.99
CA GLN A 304 -15.65 -6.31 8.43
C GLN A 304 -15.52 -7.27 9.62
N GLU A 305 -16.34 -7.12 10.66
CA GLU A 305 -16.32 -7.99 11.85
C GLU A 305 -16.66 -9.44 11.50
N ALA A 306 -17.70 -9.67 10.69
CA ALA A 306 -18.04 -11.00 10.23
C ALA A 306 -16.91 -11.64 9.39
N ALA A 307 -16.36 -10.88 8.45
CA ALA A 307 -15.31 -11.34 7.55
C ALA A 307 -14.01 -11.67 8.28
N ILE A 308 -13.64 -10.88 9.31
CA ILE A 308 -12.43 -11.15 10.09
C ILE A 308 -12.56 -12.45 10.91
N ALA A 309 -13.74 -12.73 11.48
CA ALA A 309 -13.98 -13.98 12.19
C ALA A 309 -13.83 -15.21 11.28
N VAL A 310 -14.28 -15.10 10.03
CA VAL A 310 -14.07 -16.14 9.02
C VAL A 310 -12.59 -16.28 8.68
N TRP A 311 -11.91 -15.17 8.43
CA TRP A 311 -10.49 -15.15 8.09
C TRP A 311 -9.62 -15.82 9.15
N GLN A 312 -9.85 -15.49 10.42
CA GLN A 312 -9.15 -16.10 11.56
C GLN A 312 -9.37 -17.60 11.64
N ARG A 313 -10.63 -18.07 11.48
CA ARG A 313 -10.95 -19.51 11.45
C ARG A 313 -10.19 -20.26 10.35
N LEU A 314 -10.11 -19.67 9.14
CA LEU A 314 -9.45 -20.29 7.98
C LEU A 314 -7.93 -20.34 8.11
N ASN A 315 -7.32 -19.39 8.82
CA ASN A 315 -5.88 -19.35 9.08
C ASN A 315 -5.46 -20.11 10.35
N GLY A 316 -6.39 -20.77 11.05
CA GLY A 316 -6.09 -21.58 12.23
C GLY A 316 -5.71 -20.76 13.46
N SER A 317 -6.04 -19.47 13.52
CA SER A 317 -5.90 -18.68 14.73
C SER A 317 -6.96 -19.11 15.76
N PRO A 318 -6.62 -19.37 17.02
CA PRO A 318 -7.63 -19.65 18.04
C PRO A 318 -8.55 -18.45 18.19
N SER A 319 -9.86 -18.71 18.22
CA SER A 319 -10.92 -17.75 18.51
C SER A 319 -10.82 -17.21 19.94
#